data_636724eec22e20dd87ed4e66b44433d5
#
_entry.id   636724eec22e20dd87ed4e66b44433d5
#
_cell.length_a   1.000
_cell.length_b   1.000
_cell.length_c   1.000
_cell.angle_alpha   90.00
_cell.angle_beta   90.00
_cell.angle_gamma   90.00
#
_symmetry.space_group_name_H-M   'P 1'
#
loop_
_entity.id
_entity.type
_entity.pdbx_description
1 polymer ?
#
loop_
_entity_poly.entity_id
_entity_poly.type
_entity_poly.pdbx_seq_one_letter_code
_entity_poly.pdbx_strand_id
1 'polypeptide(L)'
;MSVLLKRNSSFAGKIIKSGCAYFYLFLLSSLLITIRPELSLAVEVKQVVSPGGIKAWLVENHRNPIVAINFSFGGGSSVDPYGKEGLANFVAATIDEGSGDLDSQAFQGKLNDLSISLRFDAGRDQLNGSLFTLKKNQATAIGLLRSSLTEPRFDPEPVERIRSQIKLTLERRQEDPSYKTQDRLRQLFYPGHVFGRPNDGTPESLSSVTVEDMRHYMSNFIGQDNLTVAAVGDISAEELGVILDQAFSGVSEKSRSSEIVDVSPAVTGGTIVIEEDIPQSEVLLAQGGIARDDPDYYAAVIVNHILGGGSFSSRLYQEVREKRGLAYSVGSFLSAQEQAPLLIATVATQNDRVAESIQIIRDQWRLMANKGPSQQELSDAVTYLTGSFPLNFTSTEQVSDILLAMQLNKLGIDYLDKRNSYLEAVTLEDARRVARRMYDADNLTVIVAGAPVGLKEENPVPRR
;
A
#
# COMPACT_ATOMS: atom_id res chain seq x y z
N MET A 1 -8.09 -85.65 38.81
CA MET A 1 -6.80 -86.13 38.25
C MET A 1 -6.11 -84.90 37.69
N SER A 2 -5.37 -84.17 38.51
CA SER A 2 -3.97 -84.33 38.90
C SER A 2 -3.01 -83.84 37.77
N VAL A 3 -2.09 -82.88 38.15
CA VAL A 3 -0.85 -82.54 37.49
C VAL A 3 -1.01 -81.32 36.53
N LEU A 4 -0.42 -80.16 36.69
CA LEU A 4 0.85 -79.67 37.22
C LEU A 4 0.82 -78.12 37.37
N LEU A 5 1.11 -77.66 38.57
CA LEU A 5 1.64 -76.29 38.83
C LEU A 5 3.17 -76.39 38.86
N LYS A 6 3.90 -75.64 38.07
CA LYS A 6 5.17 -74.97 38.43
C LYS A 6 5.81 -74.32 37.21
N ARG A 7 6.34 -73.08 37.44
CA ARG A 7 7.26 -72.28 36.68
C ARG A 7 6.64 -71.11 35.89
N ASN A 8 6.78 -69.91 36.46
CA ASN A 8 7.64 -68.88 35.86
C ASN A 8 7.62 -67.62 36.71
N SER A 9 8.52 -67.52 37.66
CA SER A 9 8.81 -66.25 38.41
C SER A 9 10.12 -65.57 37.95
N SER A 10 10.48 -65.67 36.66
CA SER A 10 11.74 -65.12 36.15
C SER A 10 11.55 -64.11 34.99
N PHE A 11 10.33 -63.78 34.58
CA PHE A 11 10.12 -62.90 33.42
C PHE A 11 9.72 -61.47 33.77
N ALA A 12 9.25 -61.22 35.00
CA ALA A 12 8.76 -59.89 35.41
C ALA A 12 9.89 -58.87 35.71
N GLY A 13 11.10 -59.31 36.07
CA GLY A 13 12.20 -58.42 36.46
C GLY A 13 13.01 -57.79 35.33
N LYS A 14 12.91 -58.33 34.08
CA LYS A 14 13.63 -57.78 32.91
C LYS A 14 12.82 -56.76 32.12
N ILE A 15 11.51 -56.79 32.19
CA ILE A 15 10.64 -55.84 31.45
C ILE A 15 10.63 -54.44 32.11
N ILE A 16 10.75 -54.36 33.45
CA ILE A 16 10.73 -53.12 34.19
C ILE A 16 12.01 -52.28 33.97
N LYS A 17 13.17 -52.94 33.81
CA LYS A 17 14.43 -52.20 33.54
C LYS A 17 14.57 -51.68 32.12
N SER A 18 13.97 -52.29 31.12
CA SER A 18 13.93 -51.82 29.76
C SER A 18 12.92 -50.68 29.58
N GLY A 19 11.77 -50.71 30.26
CA GLY A 19 10.76 -49.65 30.17
C GLY A 19 11.23 -48.27 30.68
N CYS A 20 12.00 -48.24 31.76
CA CYS A 20 12.59 -46.99 32.26
C CYS A 20 13.65 -46.39 31.32
N ALA A 21 14.49 -47.21 30.69
CA ALA A 21 15.50 -46.73 29.75
C ALA A 21 14.87 -46.10 28.49
N TYR A 22 13.80 -46.66 27.95
CA TYR A 22 13.07 -46.10 26.80
C TYR A 22 12.26 -44.87 27.20
N PHE A 23 11.75 -44.76 28.41
CA PHE A 23 11.06 -43.57 28.91
C PHE A 23 11.99 -42.38 29.08
N TYR A 24 13.22 -42.62 29.58
CA TYR A 24 14.26 -41.54 29.65
C TYR A 24 14.79 -41.14 28.28
N LEU A 25 14.93 -42.08 27.33
CA LEU A 25 15.29 -41.75 25.95
C LEU A 25 14.18 -40.92 25.23
N PHE A 26 12.93 -41.24 25.51
CA PHE A 26 11.78 -40.53 24.95
C PHE A 26 11.64 -39.12 25.57
N LEU A 27 11.91 -38.97 26.88
CA LEU A 27 11.96 -37.67 27.57
C LEU A 27 13.15 -36.83 27.10
N LEU A 28 14.32 -37.38 26.82
CA LEU A 28 15.46 -36.67 26.26
C LEU A 28 15.23 -36.27 24.81
N SER A 29 14.57 -37.10 24.00
CA SER A 29 14.23 -36.74 22.62
C SER A 29 13.13 -35.71 22.54
N SER A 30 12.15 -35.70 23.45
CA SER A 30 11.15 -34.62 23.52
C SER A 30 11.70 -33.31 24.06
N LEU A 31 12.75 -33.31 24.89
CA LEU A 31 13.43 -32.11 25.37
C LEU A 31 14.32 -31.46 24.27
N LEU A 32 14.85 -32.27 23.34
CA LEU A 32 15.62 -31.78 22.19
C LEU A 32 14.75 -31.19 21.07
N ILE A 33 13.43 -31.44 21.06
CA ILE A 33 12.50 -30.89 20.08
C ILE A 33 12.03 -29.48 20.47
N THR A 34 12.20 -29.06 21.71
CA THR A 34 11.75 -27.74 22.20
C THR A 34 12.76 -26.60 22.06
N ILE A 35 14.00 -26.89 21.64
CA ILE A 35 14.95 -25.84 21.25
C ILE A 35 14.98 -25.79 19.72
N ARG A 36 13.89 -25.34 19.12
CA ARG A 36 14.00 -24.69 17.81
C ARG A 36 14.49 -23.28 18.08
N PRO A 37 15.70 -22.90 17.62
CA PRO A 37 15.93 -21.48 17.45
C PRO A 37 14.81 -21.01 16.50
N GLU A 38 13.99 -20.09 16.94
CA GLU A 38 13.24 -19.29 16.00
C GLU A 38 14.31 -18.69 15.10
N LEU A 39 14.45 -19.26 13.89
CA LEU A 39 15.05 -18.56 12.78
C LEU A 39 14.09 -17.41 12.51
N SER A 40 14.19 -16.37 13.32
CA SER A 40 13.78 -15.04 12.92
C SER A 40 14.50 -14.83 11.59
N LEU A 41 13.77 -14.85 10.49
CA LEU A 41 14.20 -14.29 9.24
C LEU A 41 14.28 -12.77 9.50
N ALA A 42 15.23 -12.36 10.33
CA ALA A 42 15.57 -10.96 10.49
C ALA A 42 16.10 -10.51 9.13
N VAL A 43 15.28 -9.78 8.41
CA VAL A 43 15.68 -9.12 7.17
C VAL A 43 16.65 -8.01 7.60
N GLU A 44 17.96 -8.25 7.47
CA GLU A 44 18.97 -7.25 7.81
C GLU A 44 18.94 -6.13 6.78
N VAL A 45 18.51 -4.95 7.20
CA VAL A 45 18.49 -3.75 6.37
C VAL A 45 19.74 -2.93 6.60
N LYS A 46 20.51 -2.67 5.54
CA LYS A 46 21.75 -1.88 5.58
C LYS A 46 21.52 -0.52 4.93
N GLN A 47 22.06 0.53 5.51
CA GLN A 47 22.15 1.83 4.85
C GLN A 47 23.42 1.87 4.03
N VAL A 48 23.29 2.19 2.75
CA VAL A 48 24.39 2.39 1.79
C VAL A 48 24.42 3.86 1.39
N VAL A 49 25.63 4.42 1.30
CA VAL A 49 25.86 5.76 0.75
C VAL A 49 26.87 5.61 -0.38
N SER A 50 26.49 6.04 -1.57
CA SER A 50 27.38 6.00 -2.73
C SER A 50 28.54 7.00 -2.57
N PRO A 51 29.64 6.83 -3.33
CA PRO A 51 30.69 7.86 -3.41
C PRO A 51 30.17 9.25 -3.77
N GLY A 52 29.13 9.34 -4.60
CA GLY A 52 28.45 10.58 -4.98
C GLY A 52 27.47 11.11 -3.93
N GLY A 53 27.25 10.40 -2.81
CA GLY A 53 26.39 10.85 -1.70
C GLY A 53 24.94 10.37 -1.76
N ILE A 54 24.56 9.56 -2.75
CA ILE A 54 23.21 9.01 -2.88
C ILE A 54 23.00 7.93 -1.80
N LYS A 55 21.90 8.05 -1.07
CA LYS A 55 21.54 7.12 0.02
C LYS A 55 20.55 6.07 -0.46
N ALA A 56 20.76 4.83 -0.03
CA ALA A 56 19.83 3.72 -0.28
C ALA A 56 19.73 2.80 0.93
N TRP A 57 18.61 2.08 1.06
CA TRP A 57 18.51 0.93 1.94
C TRP A 57 18.66 -0.35 1.14
N LEU A 58 19.41 -1.32 1.70
CA LEU A 58 19.77 -2.57 1.05
C LEU A 58 19.38 -3.76 1.92
N VAL A 59 18.82 -4.77 1.28
CA VAL A 59 18.76 -6.15 1.80
C VAL A 59 19.51 -7.06 0.82
N GLU A 60 20.63 -7.61 1.27
CA GLU A 60 21.42 -8.57 0.48
C GLU A 60 20.74 -9.93 0.48
N ASN A 61 20.49 -10.51 -0.70
CA ASN A 61 19.90 -11.83 -0.85
C ASN A 61 20.51 -12.56 -2.07
N HIS A 62 21.51 -13.36 -1.81
CA HIS A 62 22.26 -14.09 -2.85
C HIS A 62 21.65 -15.46 -3.23
N ARG A 63 20.40 -15.76 -2.80
CA ARG A 63 19.77 -17.03 -3.12
C ARG A 63 19.37 -17.15 -4.59
N ASN A 64 18.95 -16.05 -5.18
CA ASN A 64 18.57 -15.94 -6.58
C ASN A 64 19.41 -14.85 -7.24
N PRO A 65 19.89 -15.02 -8.49
CA PRO A 65 20.68 -14.04 -9.19
C PRO A 65 19.81 -12.90 -9.76
N ILE A 66 19.09 -12.21 -8.88
CA ILE A 66 18.09 -11.19 -9.19
C ILE A 66 18.41 -9.93 -8.37
N VAL A 67 18.21 -8.77 -8.98
CA VAL A 67 18.31 -7.46 -8.33
C VAL A 67 17.04 -6.68 -8.58
N ALA A 68 16.44 -6.17 -7.52
CA ALA A 68 15.34 -5.21 -7.54
C ALA A 68 15.83 -3.89 -6.96
N ILE A 69 15.58 -2.79 -7.66
CA ILE A 69 15.85 -1.42 -7.20
C ILE A 69 14.56 -0.63 -7.37
N ASN A 70 13.97 -0.22 -6.26
CA ASN A 70 12.83 0.67 -6.24
C ASN A 70 13.28 2.05 -5.79
N PHE A 71 12.79 3.08 -6.43
CA PHE A 71 13.16 4.45 -6.13
C PHE A 71 11.97 5.38 -6.27
N SER A 72 12.06 6.54 -5.63
CA SER A 72 11.02 7.53 -5.63
C SER A 72 11.64 8.93 -5.62
N PHE A 73 11.10 9.81 -6.44
CA PHE A 73 11.35 11.24 -6.41
C PHE A 73 10.12 11.94 -5.83
N GLY A 74 10.31 12.97 -5.03
CA GLY A 74 9.22 13.84 -4.63
C GLY A 74 8.61 14.60 -5.82
N GLY A 75 7.34 14.99 -5.73
CA GLY A 75 6.74 15.86 -6.72
C GLY A 75 5.69 15.27 -7.65
N GLY A 76 5.14 14.10 -7.42
CA GLY A 76 4.08 13.46 -8.24
C GLY A 76 3.02 14.43 -8.81
N SER A 77 1.77 14.05 -8.91
CA SER A 77 0.72 14.89 -9.51
C SER A 77 0.38 16.16 -8.69
N SER A 78 0.87 16.26 -7.45
CA SER A 78 0.68 17.47 -6.62
C SER A 78 1.37 18.70 -7.19
N VAL A 79 2.41 18.54 -8.01
CA VAL A 79 3.13 19.63 -8.65
C VAL A 79 2.61 19.95 -10.06
N ASP A 80 1.63 19.24 -10.55
CA ASP A 80 1.05 19.49 -11.87
C ASP A 80 0.48 20.92 -11.91
N PRO A 81 0.78 21.71 -12.95
CA PRO A 81 0.19 23.04 -13.13
C PRO A 81 -1.33 22.94 -13.28
N TYR A 82 -2.03 23.99 -12.86
CA TYR A 82 -3.47 24.09 -13.08
C TYR A 82 -3.82 24.01 -14.57
N GLY A 83 -4.78 23.15 -14.92
CA GLY A 83 -5.18 22.88 -16.31
C GLY A 83 -4.26 21.89 -17.04
N LYS A 84 -3.24 21.35 -16.35
CA LYS A 84 -2.34 20.30 -16.86
C LYS A 84 -2.27 19.11 -15.89
N GLU A 85 -3.35 18.88 -15.17
CA GLU A 85 -3.48 17.73 -14.28
C GLU A 85 -3.23 16.45 -15.07
N GLY A 86 -2.47 15.52 -14.49
CA GLY A 86 -2.01 14.29 -15.16
C GLY A 86 -0.65 14.41 -15.84
N LEU A 87 0.04 15.58 -15.76
CA LEU A 87 1.37 15.74 -16.33
C LEU A 87 2.37 14.73 -15.75
N ALA A 88 2.43 14.59 -14.42
CA ALA A 88 3.32 13.63 -13.76
C ALA A 88 3.07 12.18 -14.23
N ASN A 89 1.80 11.79 -14.31
CA ASN A 89 1.40 10.47 -14.83
C ASN A 89 1.77 10.29 -16.30
N PHE A 90 1.62 11.33 -17.10
CA PHE A 90 1.98 11.27 -18.52
C PHE A 90 3.48 11.18 -18.73
N VAL A 91 4.28 11.89 -17.92
CA VAL A 91 5.74 11.73 -17.89
C VAL A 91 6.10 10.31 -17.50
N ALA A 92 5.55 9.78 -16.41
CA ALA A 92 5.80 8.42 -15.96
C ALA A 92 5.49 7.37 -17.04
N ALA A 93 4.39 7.54 -17.77
CA ALA A 93 3.97 6.61 -18.82
C ALA A 93 4.78 6.72 -20.13
N THR A 94 5.64 7.74 -20.28
CA THR A 94 6.35 8.01 -21.52
C THR A 94 7.87 8.06 -21.37
N ILE A 95 8.38 8.10 -20.16
CA ILE A 95 9.81 8.26 -19.86
C ILE A 95 10.67 7.09 -20.35
N ASP A 96 10.08 5.90 -20.46
CA ASP A 96 10.70 4.67 -20.97
C ASP A 96 10.30 4.34 -22.44
N GLU A 97 9.65 5.27 -23.11
CA GLU A 97 9.29 5.16 -24.53
C GLU A 97 10.40 5.68 -25.46
N GLY A 98 11.63 5.28 -25.16
CA GLY A 98 12.84 5.64 -25.89
C GLY A 98 13.72 6.64 -25.15
N SER A 99 15.03 6.42 -25.18
CA SER A 99 16.02 7.30 -24.54
C SER A 99 17.37 7.25 -25.26
N GLY A 100 18.10 8.34 -25.22
CA GLY A 100 19.39 8.47 -25.95
C GLY A 100 19.24 8.11 -27.43
N ASP A 101 20.07 7.16 -27.91
CA ASP A 101 20.03 6.69 -29.29
C ASP A 101 18.95 5.64 -29.58
N LEU A 102 18.26 5.13 -28.56
CA LEU A 102 17.22 4.10 -28.70
C LEU A 102 15.84 4.74 -28.85
N ASP A 103 15.19 4.51 -29.99
CA ASP A 103 13.76 4.82 -30.12
C ASP A 103 12.90 3.89 -29.26
N SER A 104 11.58 4.13 -29.21
CA SER A 104 10.65 3.37 -28.36
C SER A 104 10.72 1.85 -28.67
N GLN A 105 10.75 1.46 -29.94
CA GLN A 105 10.78 0.04 -30.31
C GLN A 105 12.09 -0.63 -29.89
N ALA A 106 13.23 0.01 -30.14
CA ALA A 106 14.54 -0.51 -29.77
C ALA A 106 14.72 -0.56 -28.25
N PHE A 107 14.22 0.45 -27.52
CA PHE A 107 14.29 0.50 -26.07
C PHE A 107 13.47 -0.62 -25.43
N GLN A 108 12.19 -0.73 -25.78
CA GLN A 108 11.29 -1.76 -25.28
C GLN A 108 11.73 -3.17 -25.73
N GLY A 109 12.23 -3.31 -26.97
CA GLY A 109 12.83 -4.55 -27.46
C GLY A 109 14.00 -5.00 -26.60
N LYS A 110 14.89 -4.09 -26.22
CA LYS A 110 16.04 -4.40 -25.36
C LYS A 110 15.64 -4.78 -23.93
N LEU A 111 14.62 -4.16 -23.35
CA LEU A 111 14.05 -4.57 -22.07
C LEU A 111 13.52 -6.01 -22.14
N ASN A 112 12.73 -6.32 -23.15
CA ASN A 112 12.12 -7.64 -23.36
C ASN A 112 13.16 -8.74 -23.60
N ASP A 113 14.12 -8.51 -24.49
CA ASP A 113 15.16 -9.49 -24.87
C ASP A 113 16.03 -9.90 -23.67
N LEU A 114 16.25 -8.96 -22.75
CA LEU A 114 17.07 -9.18 -21.56
C LEU A 114 16.25 -9.49 -20.30
N SER A 115 14.93 -9.59 -20.41
CA SER A 115 14.02 -9.80 -19.28
C SER A 115 14.26 -8.75 -18.17
N ILE A 116 14.42 -7.50 -18.57
CA ILE A 116 14.50 -6.34 -17.67
C ILE A 116 13.09 -5.77 -17.54
N SER A 117 12.61 -5.61 -16.31
CA SER A 117 11.39 -4.84 -16.02
C SER A 117 11.83 -3.47 -15.50
N LEU A 118 11.57 -2.43 -16.25
CA LEU A 118 11.71 -1.03 -15.86
C LEU A 118 10.34 -0.40 -15.96
N ARG A 119 9.86 0.20 -14.88
CA ARG A 119 8.52 0.79 -14.81
C ARG A 119 8.57 2.10 -14.05
N PHE A 120 7.69 3.02 -14.43
CA PHE A 120 7.47 4.27 -13.72
C PHE A 120 5.98 4.47 -13.48
N ASP A 121 5.65 5.05 -12.35
CA ASP A 121 4.30 5.50 -12.02
C ASP A 121 4.35 6.80 -11.23
N ALA A 122 3.31 7.60 -11.32
CA ALA A 122 3.20 8.81 -10.53
C ALA A 122 1.99 8.72 -9.58
N GLY A 123 2.30 8.78 -8.30
CA GLY A 123 1.30 9.02 -7.27
C GLY A 123 0.99 10.51 -7.13
N ARG A 124 0.35 10.87 -6.01
CA ARG A 124 0.09 12.29 -5.71
C ARG A 124 1.37 13.04 -5.38
N ASP A 125 2.19 12.48 -4.50
CA ASP A 125 3.33 13.18 -3.90
C ASP A 125 4.68 12.71 -4.45
N GLN A 126 4.69 11.60 -5.18
CA GLN A 126 5.89 10.97 -5.70
C GLN A 126 5.76 10.53 -7.15
N LEU A 127 6.90 10.58 -7.87
CA LEU A 127 7.13 9.81 -9.07
C LEU A 127 8.02 8.62 -8.70
N ASN A 128 7.50 7.42 -8.84
CA ASN A 128 8.16 6.17 -8.50
C ASN A 128 8.77 5.51 -9.71
N GLY A 129 9.83 4.74 -9.48
CA GLY A 129 10.39 3.86 -10.48
C GLY A 129 10.79 2.53 -9.86
N SER A 130 10.66 1.46 -10.65
CA SER A 130 11.09 0.13 -10.27
C SER A 130 11.91 -0.51 -11.38
N LEU A 131 13.06 -1.07 -11.00
CA LEU A 131 13.93 -1.83 -11.88
C LEU A 131 14.10 -3.23 -11.32
N PHE A 132 13.72 -4.23 -12.10
CA PHE A 132 13.92 -5.63 -11.77
C PHE A 132 14.70 -6.32 -12.89
N THR A 133 15.79 -7.01 -12.55
CA THR A 133 16.66 -7.63 -13.55
C THR A 133 17.39 -8.85 -13.00
N LEU A 134 17.85 -9.71 -13.92
CA LEU A 134 18.86 -10.72 -13.61
C LEU A 134 20.22 -10.05 -13.38
N LYS A 135 20.99 -10.54 -12.41
CA LYS A 135 22.36 -10.05 -12.11
C LYS A 135 23.24 -9.90 -13.37
N LYS A 136 23.20 -10.88 -14.28
CA LYS A 136 23.98 -10.87 -15.52
C LYS A 136 23.64 -9.71 -16.47
N ASN A 137 22.43 -9.15 -16.39
CA ASN A 137 21.94 -8.06 -17.24
C ASN A 137 21.99 -6.69 -16.53
N GLN A 138 22.45 -6.65 -15.27
CA GLN A 138 22.41 -5.49 -14.39
C GLN A 138 23.04 -4.24 -15.01
N ALA A 139 24.24 -4.36 -15.61
CA ALA A 139 24.91 -3.21 -16.22
C ALA A 139 24.08 -2.56 -17.35
N THR A 140 23.45 -3.38 -18.20
CA THR A 140 22.55 -2.88 -19.25
C THR A 140 21.27 -2.26 -18.66
N ALA A 141 20.71 -2.89 -17.64
CA ALA A 141 19.50 -2.40 -16.96
C ALA A 141 19.74 -1.01 -16.32
N ILE A 142 20.88 -0.84 -15.65
CA ILE A 142 21.27 0.45 -15.06
C ILE A 142 21.52 1.51 -16.15
N GLY A 143 22.13 1.14 -17.28
CA GLY A 143 22.30 2.05 -18.41
C GLY A 143 20.96 2.53 -18.99
N LEU A 144 19.98 1.64 -19.13
CA LEU A 144 18.62 1.98 -19.58
C LEU A 144 17.89 2.87 -18.57
N LEU A 145 17.96 2.53 -17.28
CA LEU A 145 17.42 3.38 -16.22
C LEU A 145 18.00 4.80 -16.27
N ARG A 146 19.33 4.90 -16.31
CA ARG A 146 20.01 6.20 -16.41
C ARG A 146 19.53 6.99 -17.61
N SER A 147 19.55 6.39 -18.79
CA SER A 147 19.16 7.09 -20.03
C SER A 147 17.70 7.54 -20.00
N SER A 148 16.78 6.75 -19.42
CA SER A 148 15.39 7.16 -19.23
C SER A 148 15.26 8.41 -18.36
N LEU A 149 16.07 8.50 -17.29
CA LEU A 149 16.02 9.64 -16.36
C LEU A 149 16.72 10.89 -16.91
N THR A 150 17.76 10.73 -17.75
CA THR A 150 18.63 11.84 -18.17
C THR A 150 18.43 12.28 -19.61
N GLU A 151 18.01 11.39 -20.49
CA GLU A 151 17.91 11.61 -21.94
C GLU A 151 16.61 11.03 -22.53
N PRO A 152 15.42 11.23 -21.89
CA PRO A 152 14.17 10.74 -22.46
C PRO A 152 13.88 11.46 -23.77
N ARG A 153 13.52 10.71 -24.80
CA ARG A 153 13.34 11.27 -26.15
C ARG A 153 12.05 12.07 -26.28
N PHE A 154 10.97 11.54 -25.74
CA PHE A 154 9.61 12.08 -25.92
C PHE A 154 9.29 12.30 -27.40
N ASP A 155 9.56 11.28 -28.22
CA ASP A 155 9.30 11.33 -29.66
C ASP A 155 7.79 11.47 -29.91
N PRO A 156 7.38 12.18 -30.99
CA PRO A 156 5.96 12.52 -31.23
C PRO A 156 5.05 11.30 -31.31
N GLU A 157 5.49 10.21 -31.99
CA GLU A 157 4.67 9.01 -32.19
C GLU A 157 4.34 8.31 -30.87
N PRO A 158 5.31 7.89 -30.02
CA PRO A 158 4.99 7.27 -28.75
C PRO A 158 4.25 8.20 -27.79
N VAL A 159 4.58 9.47 -27.76
CA VAL A 159 3.85 10.46 -26.93
C VAL A 159 2.37 10.50 -27.29
N GLU A 160 2.01 10.61 -28.57
CA GLU A 160 0.61 10.67 -28.99
C GLU A 160 -0.12 9.32 -28.87
N ARG A 161 0.59 8.21 -29.06
CA ARG A 161 0.07 6.86 -28.80
C ARG A 161 -0.32 6.69 -27.33
N ILE A 162 0.60 7.01 -26.40
CA ILE A 162 0.36 6.93 -24.96
C ILE A 162 -0.72 7.92 -24.51
N ARG A 163 -0.68 9.16 -25.02
CA ARG A 163 -1.74 10.15 -24.75
C ARG A 163 -3.12 9.60 -25.11
N SER A 164 -3.25 9.00 -26.28
CA SER A 164 -4.52 8.44 -26.75
C SER A 164 -4.98 7.27 -25.85
N GLN A 165 -4.06 6.40 -25.42
CA GLN A 165 -4.35 5.30 -24.50
C GLN A 165 -4.82 5.79 -23.13
N ILE A 166 -4.14 6.78 -22.55
CA ILE A 166 -4.54 7.35 -21.27
C ILE A 166 -5.89 8.03 -21.38
N LYS A 167 -6.13 8.85 -22.43
CA LYS A 167 -7.42 9.52 -22.63
C LYS A 167 -8.57 8.51 -22.71
N LEU A 168 -8.41 7.44 -23.48
CA LEU A 168 -9.42 6.38 -23.55
C LEU A 168 -9.66 5.71 -22.19
N THR A 169 -8.61 5.54 -21.40
CA THR A 169 -8.72 5.00 -20.03
C THR A 169 -9.48 5.97 -19.11
N LEU A 170 -9.18 7.27 -19.20
CA LEU A 170 -9.86 8.32 -18.42
C LEU A 170 -11.35 8.41 -18.81
N GLU A 171 -11.68 8.37 -20.11
CA GLU A 171 -13.06 8.35 -20.59
C GLU A 171 -13.84 7.16 -20.03
N ARG A 172 -13.27 5.95 -20.07
CA ARG A 172 -13.89 4.76 -19.47
C ARG A 172 -14.06 4.86 -17.97
N ARG A 173 -13.09 5.45 -17.25
CA ARG A 173 -13.19 5.66 -15.81
C ARG A 173 -14.31 6.63 -15.43
N GLN A 174 -14.63 7.60 -16.27
CA GLN A 174 -15.75 8.52 -16.02
C GLN A 174 -17.11 7.80 -16.03
N GLU A 175 -17.20 6.61 -16.64
CA GLU A 175 -18.39 5.77 -16.60
C GLU A 175 -18.42 4.85 -15.35
N ASP A 176 -17.31 4.68 -14.63
CA ASP A 176 -17.19 3.83 -13.44
C ASP A 176 -17.85 4.50 -12.23
N PRO A 177 -18.88 3.89 -11.62
CA PRO A 177 -19.57 4.44 -10.45
C PRO A 177 -18.64 4.63 -9.25
N SER A 178 -17.68 3.74 -9.04
CA SER A 178 -16.70 3.84 -7.95
C SER A 178 -15.78 5.05 -8.15
N TYR A 179 -15.33 5.30 -9.39
CA TYR A 179 -14.57 6.50 -9.72
C TYR A 179 -15.37 7.78 -9.48
N LYS A 180 -16.65 7.81 -9.87
CA LYS A 180 -17.54 8.97 -9.67
C LYS A 180 -17.69 9.32 -8.19
N THR A 181 -17.87 8.31 -7.32
CA THR A 181 -17.97 8.55 -5.86
C THR A 181 -16.66 9.11 -5.29
N GLN A 182 -15.50 8.58 -5.72
CA GLN A 182 -14.19 9.05 -5.28
C GLN A 182 -13.88 10.46 -5.79
N ASP A 183 -14.21 10.74 -7.05
CA ASP A 183 -14.02 12.09 -7.64
C ASP A 183 -14.88 13.13 -6.91
N ARG A 184 -16.15 12.79 -6.65
CA ARG A 184 -17.05 13.65 -5.90
C ARG A 184 -16.55 13.91 -4.47
N LEU A 185 -15.99 12.88 -3.80
CA LEU A 185 -15.38 13.02 -2.50
C LEU A 185 -14.22 14.03 -2.52
N ARG A 186 -13.28 13.90 -3.47
CA ARG A 186 -12.14 14.81 -3.59
C ARG A 186 -12.59 16.26 -3.77
N GLN A 187 -13.54 16.50 -4.67
CA GLN A 187 -14.07 17.84 -4.94
C GLN A 187 -14.74 18.46 -3.72
N LEU A 188 -15.46 17.66 -2.94
CA LEU A 188 -16.16 18.12 -1.74
C LEU A 188 -15.22 18.34 -0.56
N PHE A 189 -14.26 17.44 -0.35
CA PHE A 189 -13.41 17.49 0.82
C PHE A 189 -12.27 18.50 0.65
N TYR A 190 -11.79 18.70 -0.57
CA TYR A 190 -10.58 19.47 -0.83
C TYR A 190 -10.76 20.51 -1.95
N PRO A 191 -11.81 21.38 -1.88
CA PRO A 191 -12.06 22.37 -2.93
C PRO A 191 -10.89 23.34 -3.03
N GLY A 192 -10.37 23.51 -4.26
CA GLY A 192 -9.25 24.41 -4.52
C GLY A 192 -7.86 23.94 -4.06
N HIS A 193 -7.77 22.79 -3.41
CA HIS A 193 -6.51 22.19 -2.99
C HIS A 193 -6.04 21.13 -4.00
N VAL A 194 -4.73 20.80 -4.03
CA VAL A 194 -4.16 19.79 -4.91
C VAL A 194 -4.79 18.40 -4.69
N PHE A 195 -5.20 18.06 -3.47
CA PHE A 195 -5.94 16.82 -3.16
C PHE A 195 -7.35 16.77 -3.75
N GLY A 196 -7.94 17.90 -4.12
CA GLY A 196 -9.23 17.97 -4.81
C GLY A 196 -9.13 17.71 -6.32
N ARG A 197 -7.92 17.77 -6.90
CA ARG A 197 -7.69 17.55 -8.33
C ARG A 197 -7.50 16.07 -8.67
N PRO A 198 -7.88 15.60 -9.88
CA PRO A 198 -7.61 14.22 -10.31
C PRO A 198 -6.11 14.01 -10.52
N ASN A 199 -5.54 12.94 -9.94
CA ASN A 199 -4.12 12.61 -10.11
C ASN A 199 -3.74 12.31 -11.55
N ASP A 200 -4.62 11.57 -12.24
CA ASP A 200 -4.38 11.12 -13.61
C ASP A 200 -4.81 12.19 -14.65
N GLY A 201 -5.33 13.33 -14.17
CA GLY A 201 -5.87 14.39 -15.02
C GLY A 201 -7.25 14.08 -15.58
N THR A 202 -7.61 14.85 -16.62
CA THR A 202 -8.81 14.68 -17.43
C THR A 202 -8.43 14.57 -18.91
N PRO A 203 -9.31 14.09 -19.80
CA PRO A 203 -9.04 14.12 -21.24
C PRO A 203 -8.65 15.51 -21.76
N GLU A 204 -9.25 16.57 -21.20
CA GLU A 204 -9.01 17.96 -21.56
C GLU A 204 -7.63 18.43 -21.06
N SER A 205 -7.33 18.26 -19.76
CA SER A 205 -6.05 18.68 -19.19
C SER A 205 -4.88 17.94 -19.85
N LEU A 206 -5.02 16.61 -20.08
CA LEU A 206 -4.00 15.83 -20.76
C LEU A 206 -3.78 16.27 -22.22
N SER A 207 -4.82 16.75 -22.90
CA SER A 207 -4.70 17.31 -24.25
C SER A 207 -3.87 18.61 -24.29
N SER A 208 -3.81 19.33 -23.18
CA SER A 208 -3.05 20.59 -23.06
C SER A 208 -1.58 20.39 -22.72
N VAL A 209 -1.18 19.19 -22.26
CA VAL A 209 0.20 18.87 -21.91
C VAL A 209 1.08 18.78 -23.16
N THR A 210 2.18 19.52 -23.17
CA THR A 210 3.16 19.52 -24.25
C THR A 210 4.44 18.77 -23.87
N VAL A 211 5.28 18.40 -24.85
CA VAL A 211 6.60 17.82 -24.62
C VAL A 211 7.51 18.78 -23.84
N GLU A 212 7.32 20.09 -24.00
CA GLU A 212 8.05 21.09 -23.23
C GLU A 212 7.66 21.04 -21.74
N ASP A 213 6.38 20.86 -21.43
CA ASP A 213 5.92 20.65 -20.04
C ASP A 213 6.54 19.40 -19.43
N MET A 214 6.62 18.31 -20.20
CA MET A 214 7.22 17.05 -19.74
C MET A 214 8.73 17.24 -19.43
N ARG A 215 9.48 17.90 -20.33
CA ARG A 215 10.89 18.22 -20.08
C ARG A 215 11.07 19.18 -18.90
N HIS A 216 10.16 20.13 -18.77
CA HIS A 216 10.15 21.06 -17.63
C HIS A 216 9.90 20.30 -16.30
N TYR A 217 8.96 19.35 -16.30
CA TYR A 217 8.73 18.49 -15.13
C TYR A 217 10.01 17.71 -14.77
N MET A 218 10.63 17.03 -15.72
CA MET A 218 11.86 16.27 -15.50
C MET A 218 12.98 17.15 -14.91
N SER A 219 13.20 18.32 -15.48
CA SER A 219 14.30 19.21 -15.05
C SER A 219 14.08 19.88 -13.70
N ASN A 220 12.82 20.02 -13.24
CA ASN A 220 12.52 20.74 -12.02
C ASN A 220 12.18 19.84 -10.82
N PHE A 221 11.59 18.69 -11.05
CA PHE A 221 11.08 17.85 -9.95
C PHE A 221 11.82 16.54 -9.75
N ILE A 222 12.65 16.11 -10.73
CA ILE A 222 13.49 14.93 -10.62
C ILE A 222 14.89 15.39 -10.18
N GLY A 223 15.21 15.14 -8.90
CA GLY A 223 16.47 15.58 -8.31
C GLY A 223 17.05 14.58 -7.32
N GLN A 224 18.38 14.60 -7.12
CA GLN A 224 19.06 13.72 -6.16
C GLN A 224 18.69 14.06 -4.71
N ASP A 225 18.34 15.32 -4.43
CA ASP A 225 17.96 15.80 -3.10
C ASP A 225 16.59 15.30 -2.63
N ASN A 226 15.71 14.90 -3.55
CA ASN A 226 14.41 14.33 -3.25
C ASN A 226 14.29 12.84 -3.62
N LEU A 227 15.43 12.18 -3.90
CA LEU A 227 15.51 10.78 -4.26
C LEU A 227 15.56 9.88 -3.03
N THR A 228 14.72 8.87 -3.00
CA THR A 228 14.73 7.76 -2.03
C THR A 228 14.92 6.47 -2.78
N VAL A 229 15.84 5.59 -2.33
CA VAL A 229 16.15 4.32 -3.00
C VAL A 229 16.11 3.15 -2.03
N ALA A 230 15.56 2.03 -2.49
CA ALA A 230 15.63 0.73 -1.85
C ALA A 230 16.12 -0.31 -2.84
N ALA A 231 17.02 -1.19 -2.41
CA ALA A 231 17.54 -2.27 -3.23
C ALA A 231 17.48 -3.60 -2.48
N VAL A 232 17.16 -4.66 -3.19
CA VAL A 232 17.11 -6.03 -2.64
C VAL A 232 17.63 -7.01 -3.69
N GLY A 233 18.44 -7.96 -3.28
CA GLY A 233 18.83 -9.04 -4.17
C GLY A 233 20.31 -9.41 -4.14
N ASP A 234 20.78 -10.01 -5.23
CA ASP A 234 22.15 -10.46 -5.39
C ASP A 234 23.11 -9.30 -5.69
N ILE A 235 23.30 -8.45 -4.70
CA ILE A 235 24.12 -7.25 -4.77
C ILE A 235 24.71 -6.93 -3.41
N SER A 236 26.01 -6.63 -3.36
CA SER A 236 26.67 -6.17 -2.13
C SER A 236 26.50 -4.67 -1.90
N ALA A 237 26.81 -4.20 -0.69
CA ALA A 237 26.76 -2.78 -0.37
C ALA A 237 27.75 -1.95 -1.23
N GLU A 238 28.93 -2.49 -1.49
CA GLU A 238 29.97 -1.85 -2.34
C GLU A 238 29.50 -1.74 -3.80
N GLU A 239 28.93 -2.84 -4.34
CA GLU A 239 28.38 -2.85 -5.70
C GLU A 239 27.22 -1.86 -5.83
N LEU A 240 26.32 -1.83 -4.85
CA LEU A 240 25.19 -0.90 -4.85
C LEU A 240 25.67 0.55 -4.85
N GLY A 241 26.69 0.89 -4.05
CA GLY A 241 27.27 2.25 -4.05
C GLY A 241 27.70 2.72 -5.44
N VAL A 242 28.38 1.85 -6.20
CA VAL A 242 28.79 2.15 -7.59
C VAL A 242 27.57 2.30 -8.52
N ILE A 243 26.58 1.43 -8.36
CA ILE A 243 25.38 1.41 -9.22
C ILE A 243 24.53 2.65 -9.00
N LEU A 244 24.40 3.12 -7.75
CA LEU A 244 23.66 4.34 -7.44
C LEU A 244 24.24 5.55 -8.21
N ASP A 245 25.54 5.72 -8.21
CA ASP A 245 26.18 6.77 -8.98
C ASP A 245 26.01 6.58 -10.49
N GLN A 246 26.12 5.35 -10.99
CA GLN A 246 25.90 5.07 -12.41
C GLN A 246 24.45 5.37 -12.85
N ALA A 247 23.47 5.04 -12.02
CA ALA A 247 22.05 5.24 -12.33
C ALA A 247 21.61 6.70 -12.26
N PHE A 248 22.07 7.44 -11.22
CA PHE A 248 21.46 8.71 -10.85
C PHE A 248 22.40 9.93 -10.94
N SER A 249 23.69 9.79 -11.22
CA SER A 249 24.63 10.91 -11.30
C SER A 249 24.33 11.94 -12.39
N GLY A 250 23.55 11.55 -13.41
CA GLY A 250 23.11 12.49 -14.47
C GLY A 250 21.84 13.27 -14.12
N VAL A 251 21.18 12.92 -13.02
CA VAL A 251 20.00 13.64 -12.52
C VAL A 251 20.47 14.91 -11.81
N SER A 252 19.68 15.99 -11.89
CA SER A 252 19.97 17.26 -11.22
C SER A 252 20.26 17.05 -9.73
N GLU A 253 21.24 17.76 -9.18
CA GLU A 253 21.53 17.69 -7.73
C GLU A 253 20.36 18.22 -6.89
N LYS A 254 19.62 19.18 -7.42
CA LYS A 254 18.49 19.84 -6.72
C LYS A 254 17.23 19.84 -7.54
N SER A 255 16.16 19.52 -6.89
CA SER A 255 14.79 19.66 -7.37
C SER A 255 14.16 20.94 -6.85
N ARG A 256 13.04 21.35 -7.47
CA ARG A 256 12.16 22.35 -6.87
C ARG A 256 11.32 21.69 -5.80
N SER A 257 11.41 22.19 -4.59
CA SER A 257 10.53 21.79 -3.51
C SER A 257 9.12 22.33 -3.74
N SER A 258 8.10 21.47 -3.62
CA SER A 258 6.72 21.91 -3.44
C SER A 258 6.28 21.48 -2.04
N GLU A 259 6.07 22.45 -1.16
CA GLU A 259 5.49 22.18 0.14
C GLU A 259 3.98 22.02 -0.03
N ILE A 260 3.46 20.82 0.26
CA ILE A 260 2.02 20.58 0.28
C ILE A 260 1.52 20.93 1.68
N VAL A 261 0.58 21.86 1.74
CA VAL A 261 0.00 22.29 3.01
C VAL A 261 -0.99 21.25 3.52
N ASP A 262 -1.00 21.02 4.82
CA ASP A 262 -1.99 20.15 5.47
C ASP A 262 -3.41 20.66 5.22
N VAL A 263 -4.30 19.75 4.91
CA VAL A 263 -5.70 20.06 4.65
C VAL A 263 -6.63 19.06 5.33
N SER A 264 -7.66 19.60 5.95
CA SER A 264 -8.78 18.81 6.49
C SER A 264 -9.97 18.82 5.52
N PRO A 265 -10.85 17.79 5.55
CA PRO A 265 -12.09 17.83 4.78
C PRO A 265 -12.88 19.13 5.02
N ALA A 266 -13.26 19.82 3.94
CA ALA A 266 -13.99 21.09 4.00
C ALA A 266 -15.45 20.95 4.43
N VAL A 267 -16.00 19.74 4.33
CA VAL A 267 -17.39 19.44 4.68
C VAL A 267 -17.46 18.19 5.57
N THR A 268 -18.62 18.02 6.23
CA THR A 268 -18.90 16.86 7.08
C THR A 268 -20.38 16.50 7.00
N GLY A 269 -20.71 15.23 7.22
CA GLY A 269 -22.07 14.72 7.14
C GLY A 269 -22.67 14.78 5.73
N GLY A 270 -23.98 14.65 5.66
CA GLY A 270 -24.73 14.70 4.41
C GLY A 270 -24.74 13.38 3.63
N THR A 271 -25.59 13.37 2.60
CA THR A 271 -25.74 12.24 1.67
C THR A 271 -25.96 12.80 0.27
N ILE A 272 -25.09 12.45 -0.66
CA ILE A 272 -25.12 12.89 -2.06
C ILE A 272 -25.41 11.68 -2.93
N VAL A 273 -26.32 11.83 -3.86
CA VAL A 273 -26.63 10.82 -4.88
C VAL A 273 -26.16 11.32 -6.25
N ILE A 274 -25.38 10.49 -6.91
CA ILE A 274 -25.04 10.61 -8.31
C ILE A 274 -25.95 9.61 -9.03
N GLU A 275 -26.99 10.12 -9.67
CA GLU A 275 -27.98 9.26 -10.35
C GLU A 275 -27.35 8.54 -11.54
N GLU A 276 -27.42 7.20 -11.49
CA GLU A 276 -26.93 6.31 -12.54
C GLU A 276 -27.91 5.15 -12.72
N ASP A 277 -28.26 4.86 -13.96
CA ASP A 277 -29.13 3.72 -14.30
C ASP A 277 -28.37 2.40 -14.34
N ILE A 278 -27.99 1.93 -13.16
CA ILE A 278 -27.22 0.70 -12.95
C ILE A 278 -27.92 -0.20 -11.92
N PRO A 279 -27.76 -1.54 -12.00
CA PRO A 279 -28.48 -2.48 -11.14
C PRO A 279 -28.00 -2.48 -9.68
N GLN A 280 -26.79 -2.00 -9.41
CA GLN A 280 -26.19 -1.91 -8.08
C GLN A 280 -25.63 -0.52 -7.87
N SER A 281 -25.84 0.02 -6.67
CA SER A 281 -25.22 1.29 -6.27
C SER A 281 -23.88 1.05 -5.63
N GLU A 282 -22.93 1.91 -5.98
CA GLU A 282 -21.65 2.05 -5.28
C GLU A 282 -21.80 3.13 -4.22
N VAL A 283 -21.42 2.79 -2.99
CA VAL A 283 -21.52 3.68 -1.84
C VAL A 283 -20.15 3.89 -1.21
N LEU A 284 -19.80 5.15 -1.03
CA LEU A 284 -18.61 5.58 -0.33
C LEU A 284 -19.02 6.42 0.87
N LEU A 285 -18.53 6.04 2.06
CA LEU A 285 -18.71 6.81 3.29
C LEU A 285 -17.34 7.28 3.75
N ALA A 286 -17.19 8.56 4.07
CA ALA A 286 -15.90 9.11 4.44
C ALA A 286 -15.98 10.16 5.55
N GLN A 287 -14.91 10.26 6.30
CA GLN A 287 -14.65 11.32 7.28
C GLN A 287 -13.15 11.55 7.42
N GLY A 288 -12.73 12.57 8.16
CA GLY A 288 -11.32 12.78 8.53
C GLY A 288 -10.75 11.55 9.25
N GLY A 289 -9.52 11.20 8.93
CA GLY A 289 -8.82 10.04 9.47
C GLY A 289 -7.67 10.42 10.41
N ILE A 290 -6.69 9.54 10.51
CA ILE A 290 -5.46 9.69 11.30
C ILE A 290 -4.28 9.57 10.35
N ALA A 291 -3.33 10.50 10.42
CA ALA A 291 -2.10 10.48 9.66
C ALA A 291 -1.16 9.33 10.12
N ARG A 292 -0.18 9.00 9.27
CA ARG A 292 0.73 7.88 9.54
C ARG A 292 1.65 8.13 10.74
N ASP A 293 2.00 9.36 11.01
CA ASP A 293 2.87 9.80 12.11
C ASP A 293 2.11 10.11 13.41
N ASP A 294 0.77 10.01 13.42
CA ASP A 294 -0.04 10.19 14.63
C ASP A 294 0.31 9.12 15.67
N PRO A 295 0.52 9.50 16.95
CA PRO A 295 0.80 8.54 18.04
C PRO A 295 -0.25 7.43 18.19
N ASP A 296 -1.49 7.69 17.77
CA ASP A 296 -2.60 6.75 17.84
C ASP A 296 -2.68 5.81 16.60
N TYR A 297 -1.78 5.93 15.66
CA TYR A 297 -1.87 5.22 14.37
C TYR A 297 -2.02 3.69 14.52
N TYR A 298 -1.23 3.05 15.39
CA TYR A 298 -1.31 1.59 15.54
C TYR A 298 -2.62 1.13 16.18
N ALA A 299 -3.12 1.89 17.14
CA ALA A 299 -4.45 1.65 17.69
C ALA A 299 -5.55 1.88 16.64
N ALA A 300 -5.40 2.89 15.79
CA ALA A 300 -6.31 3.15 14.67
C ALA A 300 -6.31 2.01 13.64
N VAL A 301 -5.14 1.47 13.29
CA VAL A 301 -5.01 0.30 12.40
C VAL A 301 -5.76 -0.91 12.97
N ILE A 302 -5.57 -1.21 14.26
CA ILE A 302 -6.25 -2.33 14.92
C ILE A 302 -7.77 -2.11 14.94
N VAL A 303 -8.23 -0.93 15.33
CA VAL A 303 -9.66 -0.63 15.44
C VAL A 303 -10.32 -0.67 14.04
N ASN A 304 -9.66 -0.14 13.02
CA ASN A 304 -10.15 -0.23 11.64
C ASN A 304 -10.16 -1.68 11.15
N HIS A 305 -9.14 -2.48 11.46
CA HIS A 305 -9.11 -3.90 11.12
C HIS A 305 -10.34 -4.64 11.68
N ILE A 306 -10.68 -4.39 12.95
CA ILE A 306 -11.84 -4.98 13.60
C ILE A 306 -13.15 -4.50 12.95
N LEU A 307 -13.25 -3.22 12.60
CA LEU A 307 -14.48 -2.69 12.03
C LEU A 307 -14.74 -3.18 10.61
N GLY A 308 -13.80 -2.97 9.68
CA GLY A 308 -14.01 -3.25 8.26
C GLY A 308 -12.75 -3.67 7.49
N GLY A 309 -11.54 -3.48 8.04
CA GLY A 309 -10.28 -3.80 7.36
C GLY A 309 -9.88 -5.27 7.42
N GLY A 310 -10.45 -6.05 8.32
CA GLY A 310 -10.14 -7.46 8.56
C GLY A 310 -10.88 -8.44 7.63
N SER A 311 -11.37 -8.00 6.47
CA SER A 311 -12.10 -8.84 5.51
C SER A 311 -13.19 -9.67 6.19
N PHE A 312 -13.17 -11.00 6.02
CA PHE A 312 -14.20 -11.93 6.52
C PHE A 312 -14.44 -11.88 8.04
N SER A 313 -13.47 -11.50 8.84
CA SER A 313 -13.58 -11.42 10.29
C SER A 313 -14.07 -10.07 10.81
N SER A 314 -14.16 -9.04 9.96
CA SER A 314 -14.56 -7.70 10.36
C SER A 314 -16.06 -7.58 10.68
N ARG A 315 -16.41 -6.63 11.56
CA ARG A 315 -17.81 -6.38 11.94
C ARG A 315 -18.69 -6.03 10.74
N LEU A 316 -18.20 -5.16 9.84
CA LEU A 316 -18.96 -4.76 8.65
C LEU A 316 -19.27 -5.96 7.76
N TYR A 317 -18.27 -6.82 7.51
CA TYR A 317 -18.48 -8.01 6.71
C TYR A 317 -19.51 -8.95 7.33
N GLN A 318 -19.40 -9.21 8.63
CA GLN A 318 -20.33 -10.05 9.38
C GLN A 318 -21.76 -9.49 9.37
N GLU A 319 -21.91 -8.18 9.58
CA GLU A 319 -23.24 -7.58 9.71
C GLU A 319 -23.93 -7.33 8.37
N VAL A 320 -23.19 -6.91 7.34
CA VAL A 320 -23.76 -6.55 6.03
C VAL A 320 -23.87 -7.78 5.13
N ARG A 321 -22.80 -8.60 5.05
CA ARG A 321 -22.76 -9.73 4.12
C ARG A 321 -23.27 -11.02 4.76
N GLU A 322 -22.62 -11.52 5.83
CA GLU A 322 -22.88 -12.86 6.34
C GLU A 322 -24.28 -13.00 6.95
N LYS A 323 -24.69 -12.03 7.76
CA LYS A 323 -25.97 -12.11 8.47
C LYS A 323 -27.17 -11.70 7.62
N ARG A 324 -26.98 -10.80 6.65
CA ARG A 324 -28.09 -10.16 5.91
C ARG A 324 -28.04 -10.32 4.41
N GLY A 325 -26.92 -10.72 3.84
CA GLY A 325 -26.75 -10.91 2.40
C GLY A 325 -26.97 -9.64 1.57
N LEU A 326 -26.67 -8.46 2.16
CA LEU A 326 -26.97 -7.17 1.51
C LEU A 326 -25.94 -6.82 0.44
N ALA A 327 -24.68 -7.21 0.62
CA ALA A 327 -23.59 -6.86 -0.29
C ALA A 327 -22.61 -8.02 -0.47
N TYR A 328 -21.95 -8.09 -1.62
CA TYR A 328 -20.86 -9.03 -1.85
C TYR A 328 -19.56 -8.56 -1.19
N SER A 329 -19.30 -7.27 -1.24
CA SER A 329 -18.12 -6.65 -0.63
C SER A 329 -18.53 -5.45 0.21
N VAL A 330 -17.95 -5.37 1.41
CA VAL A 330 -18.04 -4.22 2.31
C VAL A 330 -16.76 -4.16 3.12
N GLY A 331 -16.23 -2.98 3.33
CA GLY A 331 -15.02 -2.81 4.12
C GLY A 331 -14.76 -1.37 4.53
N SER A 332 -13.70 -1.18 5.31
CA SER A 332 -13.18 0.15 5.64
C SER A 332 -11.66 0.15 5.63
N PHE A 333 -11.08 1.32 5.35
CA PHE A 333 -9.63 1.49 5.32
C PHE A 333 -9.22 2.90 5.76
N LEU A 334 -8.01 2.98 6.26
CA LEU A 334 -7.35 4.23 6.60
C LEU A 334 -6.52 4.69 5.38
N SER A 335 -6.85 5.85 4.83
CA SER A 335 -5.99 6.58 3.91
C SER A 335 -5.13 7.51 4.76
N ALA A 336 -4.00 7.00 5.25
CA ALA A 336 -3.15 7.68 6.21
C ALA A 336 -2.14 8.62 5.54
N GLN A 337 -2.58 9.41 4.54
CA GLN A 337 -1.76 10.44 3.92
C GLN A 337 -1.38 11.48 4.97
N GLU A 338 -0.12 11.97 4.91
CA GLU A 338 0.41 12.89 5.91
C GLU A 338 -0.44 14.16 6.00
N GLN A 339 -0.80 14.74 4.85
CA GLN A 339 -1.46 16.06 4.78
C GLN A 339 -3.00 15.98 4.72
N ALA A 340 -3.58 14.84 4.36
CA ALA A 340 -5.02 14.71 4.13
C ALA A 340 -5.56 13.32 4.54
N PRO A 341 -5.42 12.92 5.81
CA PRO A 341 -5.81 11.59 6.25
C PRO A 341 -7.34 11.41 6.24
N LEU A 342 -7.79 10.26 5.73
CA LEU A 342 -9.20 9.88 5.68
C LEU A 342 -9.44 8.50 6.29
N LEU A 343 -10.64 8.32 6.82
CA LEU A 343 -11.24 7.02 7.12
C LEU A 343 -12.41 6.82 6.16
N ILE A 344 -12.34 5.75 5.37
CA ILE A 344 -13.26 5.48 4.28
C ILE A 344 -13.88 4.11 4.47
N ALA A 345 -15.19 3.99 4.23
CA ALA A 345 -15.86 2.71 4.03
C ALA A 345 -16.49 2.66 2.64
N THR A 346 -16.57 1.46 2.08
CA THR A 346 -17.21 1.22 0.79
C THR A 346 -18.13 0.02 0.86
N VAL A 347 -19.21 0.06 0.08
CA VAL A 347 -20.12 -1.06 -0.12
C VAL A 347 -20.78 -0.98 -1.48
N ALA A 348 -20.83 -2.11 -2.19
CA ALA A 348 -21.58 -2.28 -3.44
C ALA A 348 -22.81 -3.14 -3.15
N THR A 349 -24.02 -2.62 -3.43
CA THR A 349 -25.28 -3.29 -3.07
C THR A 349 -26.41 -2.98 -4.07
N GLN A 350 -27.46 -3.79 -4.07
CA GLN A 350 -28.65 -3.53 -4.88
C GLN A 350 -29.33 -2.21 -4.49
N ASN A 351 -29.92 -1.53 -5.45
CA ASN A 351 -30.51 -0.19 -5.28
C ASN A 351 -31.55 -0.11 -4.16
N ASP A 352 -32.34 -1.16 -3.95
CA ASP A 352 -33.35 -1.25 -2.87
C ASP A 352 -32.76 -1.60 -1.50
N ARG A 353 -31.45 -1.92 -1.43
CA ARG A 353 -30.71 -2.30 -0.21
C ARG A 353 -29.76 -1.22 0.29
N VAL A 354 -29.60 -0.14 -0.47
CA VAL A 354 -28.62 0.93 -0.16
C VAL A 354 -28.88 1.56 1.20
N ALA A 355 -30.12 1.99 1.45
CA ALA A 355 -30.49 2.68 2.67
C ALA A 355 -30.24 1.80 3.91
N GLU A 356 -30.62 0.51 3.85
CA GLU A 356 -30.36 -0.47 4.92
C GLU A 356 -28.87 -0.68 5.14
N SER A 357 -28.08 -0.85 4.08
CA SER A 357 -26.63 -1.04 4.17
C SER A 357 -25.93 0.15 4.81
N ILE A 358 -26.27 1.37 4.41
CA ILE A 358 -25.73 2.60 5.00
C ILE A 358 -26.10 2.68 6.49
N GLN A 359 -27.33 2.36 6.85
CA GLN A 359 -27.77 2.40 8.25
C GLN A 359 -26.99 1.42 9.10
N ILE A 360 -26.77 0.20 8.63
CA ILE A 360 -25.97 -0.81 9.36
C ILE A 360 -24.51 -0.35 9.51
N ILE A 361 -23.91 0.22 8.46
CA ILE A 361 -22.55 0.77 8.55
C ILE A 361 -22.51 1.88 9.60
N ARG A 362 -23.43 2.82 9.58
CA ARG A 362 -23.52 3.89 10.59
C ARG A 362 -23.72 3.35 12.01
N ASP A 363 -24.53 2.29 12.17
CA ASP A 363 -24.75 1.67 13.48
C ASP A 363 -23.49 0.97 14.00
N GLN A 364 -22.73 0.29 13.13
CA GLN A 364 -21.42 -0.29 13.49
C GLN A 364 -20.38 0.80 13.80
N TRP A 365 -20.39 1.92 13.08
CA TRP A 365 -19.58 3.10 13.37
C TRP A 365 -19.88 3.65 14.76
N ARG A 366 -21.16 3.87 15.06
CA ARG A 366 -21.64 4.35 16.36
C ARG A 366 -21.32 3.36 17.49
N LEU A 367 -21.48 2.07 17.22
CA LEU A 367 -21.14 1.02 18.18
C LEU A 367 -19.64 1.02 18.48
N MET A 368 -18.80 1.18 17.45
CA MET A 368 -17.35 1.28 17.61
C MET A 368 -16.95 2.53 18.40
N ALA A 369 -17.54 3.68 18.09
CA ALA A 369 -17.31 4.92 18.83
C ALA A 369 -17.69 4.79 20.32
N ASN A 370 -18.88 4.24 20.63
CA ASN A 370 -19.43 4.25 21.98
C ASN A 370 -18.88 3.14 22.88
N LYS A 371 -18.69 1.93 22.34
CA LYS A 371 -18.27 0.75 23.11
C LYS A 371 -16.83 0.33 22.84
N GLY A 372 -16.29 0.69 21.66
CA GLY A 372 -14.99 0.25 21.18
C GLY A 372 -14.96 -1.26 20.90
N PRO A 373 -13.74 -1.84 20.76
CA PRO A 373 -13.57 -3.27 20.65
C PRO A 373 -13.72 -3.98 22.00
N SER A 374 -14.01 -5.28 21.95
CA SER A 374 -13.86 -6.19 23.07
C SER A 374 -12.39 -6.64 23.22
N GLN A 375 -12.05 -7.23 24.38
CA GLN A 375 -10.71 -7.77 24.61
C GLN A 375 -10.38 -8.91 23.61
N GLN A 376 -11.35 -9.73 23.25
CA GLN A 376 -11.16 -10.82 22.30
C GLN A 376 -10.89 -10.28 20.89
N GLU A 377 -11.67 -9.33 20.40
CA GLU A 377 -11.46 -8.69 19.10
C GLU A 377 -10.07 -8.02 18.99
N LEU A 378 -9.63 -7.34 20.07
CA LEU A 378 -8.29 -6.76 20.14
C LEU A 378 -7.22 -7.83 20.03
N SER A 379 -7.33 -8.90 20.82
CA SER A 379 -6.35 -10.01 20.81
C SER A 379 -6.28 -10.69 19.45
N ASP A 380 -7.42 -10.97 18.83
CA ASP A 380 -7.51 -11.63 17.52
C ASP A 380 -6.92 -10.74 16.43
N ALA A 381 -7.23 -9.43 16.44
CA ALA A 381 -6.69 -8.47 15.48
C ALA A 381 -5.17 -8.32 15.60
N VAL A 382 -4.63 -8.18 16.82
CA VAL A 382 -3.18 -8.12 17.05
C VAL A 382 -2.51 -9.40 16.58
N THR A 383 -3.05 -10.56 16.94
CA THR A 383 -2.53 -11.87 16.50
C THR A 383 -2.49 -11.99 14.98
N TYR A 384 -3.55 -11.58 14.29
CA TYR A 384 -3.60 -11.60 12.84
C TYR A 384 -2.59 -10.63 12.21
N LEU A 385 -2.60 -9.37 12.64
CA LEU A 385 -1.75 -8.30 12.08
C LEU A 385 -0.25 -8.57 12.29
N THR A 386 0.12 -9.18 13.41
CA THR A 386 1.52 -9.57 13.69
C THR A 386 1.89 -10.85 12.98
N GLY A 387 1.03 -11.87 13.00
CA GLY A 387 1.30 -13.19 12.44
C GLY A 387 1.28 -13.23 10.90
N SER A 388 0.48 -12.37 10.24
CA SER A 388 0.42 -12.31 8.77
C SER A 388 1.53 -11.46 8.16
N PHE A 389 2.19 -10.59 8.92
CA PHE A 389 3.19 -9.67 8.41
C PHE A 389 4.37 -10.34 7.68
N PRO A 390 4.94 -11.46 8.16
CA PRO A 390 6.01 -12.16 7.45
C PRO A 390 5.64 -12.63 6.04
N LEU A 391 4.35 -12.79 5.73
CA LEU A 391 3.89 -13.18 4.40
C LEU A 391 4.13 -12.11 3.33
N ASN A 392 4.41 -10.87 3.74
CA ASN A 392 4.75 -9.78 2.82
C ASN A 392 6.20 -9.82 2.32
N PHE A 393 7.04 -10.74 2.84
CA PHE A 393 8.45 -10.86 2.47
C PHE A 393 8.72 -12.06 1.54
N THR A 394 7.81 -12.36 0.63
CA THR A 394 7.86 -13.56 -0.21
C THR A 394 8.59 -13.35 -1.54
N SER A 395 8.75 -12.12 -2.00
CA SER A 395 9.51 -11.82 -3.23
C SER A 395 10.50 -10.66 -3.03
N THR A 396 11.56 -10.65 -3.84
CA THR A 396 12.57 -9.58 -3.86
C THR A 396 11.94 -8.21 -4.12
N GLU A 397 10.96 -8.14 -5.04
CA GLU A 397 10.23 -6.91 -5.37
C GLU A 397 9.42 -6.41 -4.18
N GLN A 398 8.62 -7.27 -3.53
CA GLN A 398 7.81 -6.88 -2.37
C GLN A 398 8.65 -6.36 -1.21
N VAL A 399 9.82 -6.99 -0.96
CA VAL A 399 10.74 -6.50 0.08
C VAL A 399 11.27 -5.11 -0.28
N SER A 400 11.63 -4.88 -1.55
CA SER A 400 12.08 -3.58 -2.03
C SER A 400 10.99 -2.50 -1.91
N ASP A 401 9.73 -2.83 -2.23
CA ASP A 401 8.58 -1.94 -2.03
C ASP A 401 8.39 -1.55 -0.56
N ILE A 402 8.49 -2.54 0.35
CA ILE A 402 8.38 -2.30 1.79
C ILE A 402 9.49 -1.37 2.28
N LEU A 403 10.74 -1.59 1.86
CA LEU A 403 11.86 -0.74 2.25
C LEU A 403 11.70 0.69 1.75
N LEU A 404 11.22 0.87 0.51
CA LEU A 404 10.93 2.19 -0.05
C LEU A 404 9.80 2.87 0.73
N ALA A 405 8.70 2.17 0.97
CA ALA A 405 7.57 2.68 1.74
C ALA A 405 7.96 3.06 3.18
N MET A 406 8.83 2.29 3.83
CA MET A 406 9.36 2.62 5.16
C MET A 406 10.13 3.94 5.17
N GLN A 407 10.98 4.17 4.16
CA GLN A 407 11.74 5.41 4.03
C GLN A 407 10.83 6.61 3.76
N LEU A 408 9.90 6.49 2.82
CA LEU A 408 8.94 7.54 2.46
C LEU A 408 8.06 7.94 3.66
N ASN A 409 7.69 6.95 4.50
CA ASN A 409 6.92 7.19 5.73
C ASN A 409 7.80 7.49 6.97
N LYS A 410 9.10 7.69 6.82
CA LYS A 410 10.04 8.06 7.90
C LYS A 410 10.03 7.09 9.09
N LEU A 411 9.85 5.77 8.85
CA LEU A 411 9.64 4.78 9.92
C LEU A 411 10.92 4.29 10.62
N GLY A 412 12.09 4.66 10.10
CA GLY A 412 13.37 4.17 10.62
C GLY A 412 13.76 2.79 10.06
N ILE A 413 15.08 2.53 10.04
CA ILE A 413 15.65 1.32 9.44
C ILE A 413 15.33 0.06 10.25
N ASP A 414 15.08 0.21 11.53
CA ASP A 414 14.77 -0.85 12.50
C ASP A 414 13.26 -1.11 12.65
N TYR A 415 12.46 -0.51 11.78
CA TYR A 415 11.00 -0.61 11.85
C TYR A 415 10.49 -2.07 11.74
N LEU A 416 11.13 -2.89 10.91
CA LEU A 416 10.72 -4.29 10.73
C LEU A 416 10.78 -5.08 12.04
N ASP A 417 11.81 -4.81 12.84
CA ASP A 417 12.00 -5.46 14.15
C ASP A 417 11.03 -4.92 15.21
N LYS A 418 10.64 -3.65 15.12
CA LYS A 418 9.83 -2.95 16.12
C LYS A 418 8.32 -2.97 15.83
N ARG A 419 7.92 -3.16 14.56
CA ARG A 419 6.52 -3.02 14.13
C ARG A 419 5.54 -3.85 14.99
N ASN A 420 5.86 -5.10 15.23
CA ASN A 420 4.97 -5.97 15.98
C ASN A 420 4.83 -5.52 17.43
N SER A 421 5.91 -5.05 18.05
CA SER A 421 5.85 -4.50 19.42
C SER A 421 4.96 -3.26 19.52
N TYR A 422 4.87 -2.43 18.49
CA TYR A 422 3.94 -1.28 18.47
C TYR A 422 2.47 -1.73 18.47
N LEU A 423 2.13 -2.79 17.74
CA LEU A 423 0.78 -3.36 17.74
C LEU A 423 0.47 -4.06 19.06
N GLU A 424 1.42 -4.83 19.61
CA GLU A 424 1.27 -5.57 20.85
C GLU A 424 1.17 -4.66 22.08
N ALA A 425 1.76 -3.45 22.01
CA ALA A 425 1.69 -2.46 23.06
C ALA A 425 0.32 -1.77 23.20
N VAL A 426 -0.54 -1.89 22.18
CA VAL A 426 -1.88 -1.25 22.21
C VAL A 426 -2.77 -1.92 23.23
N THR A 427 -3.17 -1.16 24.25
CA THR A 427 -4.11 -1.63 25.29
C THR A 427 -5.56 -1.53 24.83
N LEU A 428 -6.47 -2.23 25.51
CA LEU A 428 -7.90 -2.10 25.27
C LEU A 428 -8.40 -0.67 25.53
N GLU A 429 -7.80 0.02 26.48
CA GLU A 429 -8.11 1.42 26.78
C GLU A 429 -7.70 2.34 25.63
N ASP A 430 -6.51 2.15 25.07
CA ASP A 430 -6.06 2.90 23.89
C ASP A 430 -6.97 2.66 22.69
N ALA A 431 -7.27 1.40 22.39
CA ALA A 431 -8.15 1.03 21.30
C ALA A 431 -9.55 1.68 21.44
N ARG A 432 -10.10 1.70 22.65
CA ARG A 432 -11.40 2.35 22.94
C ARG A 432 -11.32 3.87 22.89
N ARG A 433 -10.25 4.47 23.36
CA ARG A 433 -10.00 5.91 23.29
C ARG A 433 -9.90 6.36 21.84
N VAL A 434 -9.13 5.65 21.04
CA VAL A 434 -8.94 5.95 19.62
C VAL A 434 -10.21 5.70 18.81
N ALA A 435 -10.98 4.65 19.14
CA ALA A 435 -12.28 4.42 18.55
C ALA A 435 -13.23 5.62 18.78
N ARG A 436 -13.30 6.16 19.99
CA ARG A 436 -14.10 7.37 20.28
C ARG A 436 -13.60 8.61 19.53
N ARG A 437 -12.28 8.73 19.34
CA ARG A 437 -11.69 9.85 18.60
C ARG A 437 -11.99 9.79 17.11
N MET A 438 -11.92 8.58 16.54
CA MET A 438 -11.96 8.38 15.09
C MET A 438 -13.36 8.27 14.49
N TYR A 439 -14.30 7.62 15.21
CA TYR A 439 -15.58 7.24 14.61
C TYR A 439 -16.69 8.20 15.02
N ASP A 440 -17.18 8.95 14.04
CA ASP A 440 -18.32 9.86 14.20
C ASP A 440 -19.39 9.55 13.15
N ALA A 441 -20.39 8.73 13.55
CA ALA A 441 -21.42 8.24 12.64
C ALA A 441 -22.36 9.36 12.12
N ASP A 442 -22.50 10.43 12.88
CA ASP A 442 -23.39 11.54 12.54
C ASP A 442 -22.73 12.52 11.55
N ASN A 443 -21.41 12.54 11.52
CA ASN A 443 -20.60 13.35 10.62
C ASN A 443 -20.02 12.60 9.43
N LEU A 444 -20.44 11.36 9.16
CA LEU A 444 -20.06 10.64 7.94
C LEU A 444 -20.70 11.28 6.71
N THR A 445 -19.85 11.69 5.77
CA THR A 445 -20.29 12.07 4.41
C THR A 445 -20.52 10.81 3.60
N VAL A 446 -21.69 10.68 2.99
CA VAL A 446 -22.08 9.55 2.17
C VAL A 446 -22.22 9.99 0.73
N ILE A 447 -21.60 9.26 -0.19
CA ILE A 447 -21.72 9.48 -1.63
C ILE A 447 -22.17 8.16 -2.25
N VAL A 448 -23.24 8.23 -3.02
CA VAL A 448 -23.82 7.07 -3.72
C VAL A 448 -23.82 7.34 -5.21
N ALA A 449 -23.33 6.41 -6.00
CA ALA A 449 -23.53 6.39 -7.44
C ALA A 449 -24.44 5.21 -7.80
N GLY A 450 -25.63 5.49 -8.34
CA GLY A 450 -26.66 4.50 -8.65
C GLY A 450 -28.07 5.08 -8.62
N ALA A 451 -29.08 4.20 -8.50
CA ALA A 451 -30.48 4.55 -8.36
C ALA A 451 -31.06 4.09 -7.02
N PRO A 452 -30.53 4.57 -5.87
CA PRO A 452 -30.91 4.07 -4.55
C PRO A 452 -32.38 4.34 -4.22
N VAL A 453 -33.07 3.32 -3.71
CA VAL A 453 -34.48 3.45 -3.31
C VAL A 453 -34.55 3.87 -1.84
N GLY A 454 -35.39 4.89 -1.54
CA GLY A 454 -35.67 5.31 -0.17
C GLY A 454 -34.57 6.08 0.54
N LEU A 455 -33.48 6.42 -0.16
CA LEU A 455 -32.42 7.27 0.37
C LEU A 455 -32.80 8.74 0.17
N LYS A 456 -32.63 9.54 1.22
CA LYS A 456 -32.82 10.99 1.14
C LYS A 456 -31.49 11.68 0.96
N GLU A 457 -31.43 12.58 -0.03
CA GLU A 457 -30.29 13.48 -0.17
C GLU A 457 -30.27 14.51 0.98
N GLU A 458 -29.08 14.78 1.44
CA GLU A 458 -28.82 15.78 2.47
C GLU A 458 -27.49 16.47 2.16
N ASN A 459 -27.50 17.78 2.02
CA ASN A 459 -26.27 18.51 1.72
C ASN A 459 -25.26 18.41 2.88
N PRO A 460 -23.98 18.12 2.58
CA PRO A 460 -22.91 18.18 3.58
C PRO A 460 -22.80 19.59 4.18
N VAL A 461 -22.45 19.62 5.47
CA VAL A 461 -22.28 20.89 6.21
C VAL A 461 -20.83 21.34 6.11
N PRO A 462 -20.55 22.63 5.76
CA PRO A 462 -19.20 23.18 5.78
C PRO A 462 -18.58 23.04 7.19
N ARG A 463 -17.34 22.58 7.26
CA ARG A 463 -16.56 22.62 8.51
C ARG A 463 -16.17 24.07 8.79
N ARG A 464 -16.37 24.49 10.03
CA ARG A 464 -15.98 25.80 10.54
C ARG A 464 -14.54 25.79 11.05
#